data_e803e1ec22a38acb2d2c209c8cdf64c3
#
_entry.id   e803e1ec22a38acb2d2c209c8cdf64c3
#
_cell.length_a   1.000
_cell.length_b   1.000
_cell.length_c   1.000
_cell.angle_alpha   90.00
_cell.angle_beta   90.00
_cell.angle_gamma   90.00
#
_symmetry.space_group_name_H-M   'P 1'
#
loop_
_entity.id
_entity.type
_entity.pdbx_description
1 polymer ?
#
loop_
_entity_poly.entity_id
_entity_poly.type
_entity_poly.pdbx_seq_one_letter_code
_entity_poly.pdbx_strand_id
1 'polypeptide(L)'
;MTHFMDHPSMYRVWQAPFAERKLAPFLKRIASRRPRRVLDVGCGPGTNARHFVDCEYLGVDLNPAYIESATARYGPRFRVADVTRDPLGEGAWDCILVNSLLHHLPDESVDRLLARLPAMLASSGAVHVLDLVLPDRPSVARWIARHDRGDFPRPAGRWKELLTRHFRLQHLEEYELRAAGVTLWRMVYFAGARP
;
A
#
# COMPACT_ATOMS: atom_id res chain seq x y z
N MET A 1 -1.94 18.67 17.15
CA MET A 1 -2.80 19.39 16.18
C MET A 1 -3.41 18.33 15.29
N THR A 2 -4.69 18.04 15.45
CA THR A 2 -5.42 17.13 14.57
C THR A 2 -5.61 17.83 13.23
N HIS A 3 -4.96 17.30 12.18
CA HIS A 3 -5.12 17.86 10.86
C HIS A 3 -6.58 17.69 10.40
N PHE A 4 -7.21 18.75 9.96
CA PHE A 4 -8.57 18.80 9.40
C PHE A 4 -8.82 17.79 8.26
N MET A 5 -7.74 17.20 7.72
CA MET A 5 -7.74 16.22 6.63
C MET A 5 -7.81 14.74 7.10
N ASP A 6 -7.85 14.46 8.40
CA ASP A 6 -7.90 13.08 8.93
C ASP A 6 -9.29 12.45 8.88
N HIS A 7 -10.29 13.17 8.38
CA HIS A 7 -11.65 12.65 8.30
C HIS A 7 -11.81 11.70 7.10
N PRO A 8 -12.39 10.50 7.28
CA PRO A 8 -12.53 9.48 6.22
C PRO A 8 -13.23 9.97 4.95
N SER A 9 -14.11 10.97 5.05
CA SER A 9 -14.81 11.56 3.90
C SER A 9 -13.91 12.41 2.99
N MET A 10 -12.95 13.15 3.56
CA MET A 10 -12.01 13.98 2.80
C MET A 10 -11.01 13.12 2.02
N TYR A 11 -10.53 12.04 2.64
CA TYR A 11 -9.69 11.05 1.96
C TYR A 11 -10.37 10.47 0.71
N ARG A 12 -11.66 10.15 0.81
CA ARG A 12 -12.42 9.58 -0.30
C ARG A 12 -12.60 10.55 -1.47
N VAL A 13 -12.89 11.81 -1.20
CA VAL A 13 -13.16 12.81 -2.26
C VAL A 13 -11.91 13.12 -3.09
N TRP A 14 -10.75 13.26 -2.42
CA TRP A 14 -9.51 13.65 -3.10
C TRP A 14 -8.83 12.48 -3.82
N GLN A 15 -8.84 11.28 -3.25
CA GLN A 15 -8.14 10.12 -3.82
C GLN A 15 -9.02 9.20 -4.68
N ALA A 16 -10.35 9.24 -4.53
CA ALA A 16 -11.26 8.37 -5.24
C ALA A 16 -11.08 8.35 -6.77
N PRO A 17 -10.89 9.48 -7.47
CA PRO A 17 -10.73 9.48 -8.93
C PRO A 17 -9.48 8.75 -9.42
N PHE A 18 -8.47 8.60 -8.53
CA PHE A 18 -7.19 7.98 -8.87
C PHE A 18 -7.01 6.58 -8.27
N ALA A 19 -7.89 6.14 -7.36
CA ALA A 19 -7.75 4.88 -6.65
C ALA A 19 -7.63 3.67 -7.59
N GLU A 20 -8.48 3.59 -8.61
CA GLU A 20 -8.44 2.52 -9.63
C GLU A 20 -7.14 2.57 -10.45
N ARG A 21 -6.77 3.77 -10.90
CA ARG A 21 -5.55 3.96 -11.69
C ARG A 21 -4.30 3.63 -10.89
N LYS A 22 -4.30 3.95 -9.59
CA LYS A 22 -3.22 3.61 -8.66
C LYS A 22 -3.03 2.10 -8.57
N LEU A 23 -4.12 1.35 -8.42
CA LEU A 23 -4.09 -0.11 -8.30
C LEU A 23 -3.95 -0.86 -9.62
N ALA A 24 -4.12 -0.21 -10.76
CA ALA A 24 -4.18 -0.88 -12.07
C ALA A 24 -3.01 -1.83 -12.36
N PRO A 25 -1.72 -1.50 -12.11
CA PRO A 25 -0.62 -2.41 -12.35
C PRO A 25 -0.71 -3.67 -11.48
N PHE A 26 -1.06 -3.50 -10.20
CA PHE A 26 -1.26 -4.59 -9.26
C PHE A 26 -2.41 -5.49 -9.69
N LEU A 27 -3.60 -4.92 -9.96
CA LEU A 27 -4.78 -5.67 -10.36
C LEU A 27 -4.53 -6.48 -11.63
N LYS A 28 -3.87 -5.88 -12.62
CA LYS A 28 -3.44 -6.59 -13.83
C LYS A 28 -2.57 -7.81 -13.53
N ARG A 29 -1.63 -7.67 -12.58
CA ARG A 29 -0.71 -8.74 -12.22
C ARG A 29 -1.39 -9.87 -11.45
N ILE A 30 -2.31 -9.58 -10.55
CA ILE A 30 -3.00 -10.60 -9.75
C ILE A 30 -4.16 -11.27 -10.49
N ALA A 31 -4.66 -10.70 -11.59
CA ALA A 31 -5.78 -11.25 -12.34
C ALA A 31 -5.55 -12.70 -12.80
N SER A 32 -4.32 -13.06 -13.15
CA SER A 32 -3.93 -14.42 -13.54
C SER A 32 -3.65 -15.36 -12.35
N ARG A 33 -3.35 -14.80 -11.18
CA ARG A 33 -2.92 -15.57 -9.99
C ARG A 33 -4.05 -15.91 -9.03
N ARG A 34 -5.13 -15.12 -9.01
CA ARG A 34 -6.33 -15.28 -8.19
C ARG A 34 -5.98 -15.69 -6.74
N PRO A 35 -5.40 -14.79 -5.93
CA PRO A 35 -5.00 -15.13 -4.57
C PRO A 35 -6.22 -15.55 -3.76
N ARG A 36 -6.07 -16.59 -2.94
CA ARG A 36 -7.13 -17.07 -2.03
C ARG A 36 -7.10 -16.33 -0.69
N ARG A 37 -5.90 -15.96 -0.24
CA ARG A 37 -5.67 -15.29 1.06
C ARG A 37 -4.92 -14.00 0.84
N VAL A 38 -5.54 -12.88 1.22
CA VAL A 38 -5.02 -11.52 1.01
C VAL A 38 -4.90 -10.78 2.34
N LEU A 39 -3.71 -10.30 2.64
CA LEU A 39 -3.46 -9.36 3.73
C LEU A 39 -3.24 -7.97 3.15
N ASP A 40 -4.05 -6.99 3.54
CA ASP A 40 -3.93 -5.58 3.15
C ASP A 40 -3.39 -4.77 4.33
N VAL A 41 -2.12 -4.42 4.26
CA VAL A 41 -1.36 -3.76 5.33
C VAL A 41 -1.46 -2.25 5.17
N GLY A 42 -2.03 -1.57 6.17
CA GLY A 42 -2.39 -0.15 6.10
C GLY A 42 -3.60 0.05 5.19
N CYS A 43 -4.66 -0.74 5.40
CA CYS A 43 -5.82 -0.79 4.52
C CYS A 43 -6.66 0.49 4.51
N GLY A 44 -6.43 1.43 5.46
CA GLY A 44 -7.23 2.64 5.63
C GLY A 44 -8.72 2.32 5.77
N PRO A 45 -9.62 3.08 5.14
CA PRO A 45 -11.06 2.84 5.19
C PRO A 45 -11.53 1.66 4.31
N GLY A 46 -10.64 0.73 3.98
CA GLY A 46 -10.94 -0.55 3.33
C GLY A 46 -11.27 -0.48 1.84
N THR A 47 -10.87 0.57 1.14
CA THR A 47 -11.27 0.78 -0.27
C THR A 47 -10.80 -0.32 -1.23
N ASN A 48 -9.72 -1.03 -0.89
CA ASN A 48 -9.19 -2.13 -1.69
C ASN A 48 -10.03 -3.42 -1.56
N ALA A 49 -10.77 -3.60 -0.46
CA ALA A 49 -11.51 -4.83 -0.15
C ALA A 49 -12.53 -5.23 -1.22
N ARG A 50 -13.06 -4.26 -1.99
CA ARG A 50 -13.98 -4.51 -3.09
C ARG A 50 -13.41 -5.38 -4.21
N HIS A 51 -12.08 -5.44 -4.34
CA HIS A 51 -11.39 -6.27 -5.34
C HIS A 51 -11.16 -7.70 -4.87
N PHE A 52 -11.50 -8.01 -3.60
CA PHE A 52 -11.21 -9.28 -2.93
C PHE A 52 -12.46 -9.91 -2.29
N VAL A 53 -13.59 -9.85 -3.01
CA VAL A 53 -14.88 -10.38 -2.51
C VAL A 53 -14.89 -11.90 -2.40
N ASP A 54 -14.13 -12.58 -3.27
CA ASP A 54 -14.06 -14.05 -3.34
C ASP A 54 -12.80 -14.60 -2.64
N CYS A 55 -12.16 -13.80 -1.77
CA CYS A 55 -10.93 -14.17 -1.08
C CYS A 55 -11.13 -14.14 0.45
N GLU A 56 -10.33 -14.92 1.18
CA GLU A 56 -10.09 -14.67 2.58
C GLU A 56 -9.25 -13.39 2.69
N TYR A 57 -9.89 -12.29 3.05
CA TYR A 57 -9.25 -10.97 3.12
C TYR A 57 -9.18 -10.49 4.57
N LEU A 58 -8.01 -10.00 4.96
CA LEU A 58 -7.79 -9.29 6.22
C LEU A 58 -7.17 -7.92 5.92
N GLY A 59 -7.90 -6.85 6.22
CA GLY A 59 -7.36 -5.50 6.25
C GLY A 59 -6.89 -5.11 7.65
N VAL A 60 -5.71 -4.52 7.77
CA VAL A 60 -5.19 -4.02 9.04
C VAL A 60 -4.76 -2.57 8.92
N ASP A 61 -5.10 -1.76 9.92
CA ASP A 61 -4.72 -0.35 10.01
C ASP A 61 -4.59 0.05 11.49
N LEU A 62 -3.79 1.08 11.78
CA LEU A 62 -3.61 1.60 13.13
C LEU A 62 -4.80 2.46 13.56
N ASN A 63 -5.51 3.08 12.62
CA ASN A 63 -6.59 4.03 12.89
C ASN A 63 -7.92 3.29 13.12
N PRO A 64 -8.47 3.29 14.36
CA PRO A 64 -9.71 2.59 14.67
C PRO A 64 -10.92 3.16 13.91
N ALA A 65 -10.95 4.46 13.60
CA ALA A 65 -12.04 5.07 12.85
C ALA A 65 -12.06 4.59 11.38
N TYR A 66 -10.88 4.31 10.81
CA TYR A 66 -10.81 3.69 9.48
C TYR A 66 -11.32 2.25 9.51
N ILE A 67 -10.93 1.47 10.52
CA ILE A 67 -11.38 0.09 10.68
C ILE A 67 -12.89 0.01 10.93
N GLU A 68 -13.44 0.89 11.76
CA GLU A 68 -14.89 0.99 11.97
C GLU A 68 -15.63 1.28 10.65
N SER A 69 -15.18 2.29 9.90
CA SER A 69 -15.74 2.64 8.60
C SER A 69 -15.62 1.51 7.57
N ALA A 70 -14.49 0.81 7.55
CA ALA A 70 -14.24 -0.32 6.66
C ALA A 70 -15.15 -1.50 7.02
N THR A 71 -15.28 -1.81 8.31
CA THR A 71 -16.14 -2.90 8.82
C THR A 71 -17.62 -2.64 8.52
N ALA A 72 -18.09 -1.41 8.76
CA ALA A 72 -19.46 -1.03 8.46
C ALA A 72 -19.81 -1.19 6.97
N ARG A 73 -18.83 -0.95 6.08
CA ARG A 73 -19.05 -0.98 4.64
C ARG A 73 -18.84 -2.35 3.99
N TYR A 74 -17.86 -3.12 4.48
CA TYR A 74 -17.39 -4.35 3.81
C TYR A 74 -17.46 -5.60 4.71
N GLY A 75 -18.03 -5.49 5.92
CA GLY A 75 -18.14 -6.58 6.88
C GLY A 75 -16.89 -6.77 7.76
N PRO A 76 -16.89 -7.76 8.66
CA PRO A 76 -15.89 -7.92 9.74
C PRO A 76 -14.57 -8.55 9.27
N ARG A 77 -13.97 -7.98 8.24
CA ARG A 77 -12.70 -8.45 7.65
C ARG A 77 -11.54 -7.49 7.92
N PHE A 78 -11.65 -6.71 9.02
CA PHE A 78 -10.69 -5.67 9.35
C PHE A 78 -10.31 -5.72 10.82
N ARG A 79 -9.08 -5.29 11.13
CA ARG A 79 -8.56 -5.29 12.50
C ARG A 79 -7.67 -4.07 12.74
N VAL A 80 -7.84 -3.43 13.91
CA VAL A 80 -6.90 -2.41 14.38
C VAL A 80 -5.59 -3.10 14.77
N ALA A 81 -4.48 -2.73 14.15
CA ALA A 81 -3.17 -3.27 14.47
C ALA A 81 -2.04 -2.31 14.06
N ASP A 82 -0.99 -2.27 14.86
CA ASP A 82 0.27 -1.65 14.49
C ASP A 82 1.08 -2.63 13.65
N VAL A 83 1.13 -2.35 12.35
CA VAL A 83 1.78 -3.24 11.37
C VAL A 83 3.29 -3.40 11.58
N THR A 84 3.91 -2.54 12.40
CA THR A 84 5.35 -2.60 12.67
C THR A 84 5.69 -3.54 13.84
N ARG A 85 4.72 -3.94 14.68
CA ARG A 85 4.97 -4.73 15.89
C ARG A 85 3.92 -5.79 16.21
N ASP A 86 2.64 -5.54 15.92
CA ASP A 86 1.59 -6.47 16.31
C ASP A 86 1.63 -7.77 15.47
N PRO A 87 1.16 -8.91 16.01
CA PRO A 87 1.07 -10.14 15.24
C PRO A 87 -0.02 -10.03 14.15
N LEU A 88 0.38 -10.20 12.90
CA LEU A 88 -0.51 -10.14 11.72
C LEU A 88 -0.96 -11.53 11.25
N GLY A 89 -0.77 -12.55 12.08
CA GLY A 89 -1.00 -13.95 11.76
C GLY A 89 0.22 -14.54 11.05
N GLU A 90 0.71 -15.63 11.61
CA GLU A 90 1.63 -16.51 10.89
C GLU A 90 0.80 -17.27 9.88
N GLY A 91 1.18 -17.22 8.68
CA GLY A 91 0.38 -17.97 7.83
C GLY A 91 0.77 -17.89 6.37
N ALA A 92 0.06 -18.46 5.61
CA ALA A 92 0.21 -18.62 4.23
C ALA A 92 -0.61 -17.57 3.49
N TRP A 93 -0.18 -16.31 3.47
CA TRP A 93 -0.79 -15.28 2.64
C TRP A 93 -0.28 -15.43 1.19
N ASP A 94 -1.20 -15.60 0.26
CA ASP A 94 -0.86 -15.68 -1.16
C ASP A 94 -0.48 -14.30 -1.71
N CYS A 95 -1.09 -13.27 -1.15
CA CYS A 95 -0.88 -11.88 -1.52
C CYS A 95 -0.82 -11.01 -0.26
N ILE A 96 0.27 -10.27 -0.10
CA ILE A 96 0.35 -9.18 0.87
C ILE A 96 0.39 -7.88 0.09
N LEU A 97 -0.62 -7.03 0.27
CA LEU A 97 -0.71 -5.71 -0.34
C LEU A 97 -0.28 -4.65 0.67
N VAL A 98 0.62 -3.76 0.24
CA VAL A 98 1.01 -2.54 0.96
C VAL A 98 0.80 -1.38 0.00
N ASN A 99 -0.26 -0.62 0.20
CA ASN A 99 -0.65 0.44 -0.73
C ASN A 99 -0.66 1.82 -0.07
N SER A 100 0.28 2.68 -0.45
CA SER A 100 0.36 4.06 0.04
C SER A 100 0.46 4.17 1.56
N LEU A 101 1.28 3.31 2.15
CA LEU A 101 1.55 3.27 3.58
C LEU A 101 2.98 3.71 3.91
N LEU A 102 3.96 3.22 3.14
CA LEU A 102 5.35 3.29 3.58
C LEU A 102 5.93 4.71 3.58
N HIS A 103 5.37 5.63 2.77
CA HIS A 103 5.77 7.04 2.79
C HIS A 103 5.30 7.80 4.05
N HIS A 104 4.47 7.17 4.90
CA HIS A 104 4.13 7.68 6.23
C HIS A 104 5.11 7.22 7.32
N LEU A 105 6.02 6.30 7.01
CA LEU A 105 6.91 5.66 7.98
C LEU A 105 8.38 6.05 7.73
N PRO A 106 9.16 6.35 8.78
CA PRO A 106 10.60 6.51 8.64
C PRO A 106 11.26 5.19 8.21
N ASP A 107 12.48 5.28 7.62
CA ASP A 107 13.19 4.14 7.04
C ASP A 107 13.32 2.94 8.00
N GLU A 108 13.61 3.19 9.28
CA GLU A 108 13.71 2.13 10.28
C GLU A 108 12.40 1.36 10.50
N SER A 109 11.26 2.07 10.46
CA SER A 109 9.94 1.44 10.61
C SER A 109 9.55 0.68 9.34
N VAL A 110 9.91 1.22 8.18
CA VAL A 110 9.75 0.52 6.89
C VAL A 110 10.57 -0.76 6.90
N ASP A 111 11.84 -0.71 7.29
CA ASP A 111 12.73 -1.86 7.33
C ASP A 111 12.22 -2.94 8.29
N ARG A 112 11.79 -2.56 9.51
CA ARG A 112 11.15 -3.47 10.48
C ARG A 112 9.89 -4.14 9.92
N LEU A 113 9.02 -3.37 9.27
CA LEU A 113 7.81 -3.92 8.65
C LEU A 113 8.18 -4.92 7.56
N LEU A 114 9.03 -4.50 6.60
CA LEU A 114 9.40 -5.32 5.46
C LEU A 114 10.12 -6.61 5.87
N ALA A 115 10.92 -6.59 6.94
CA ALA A 115 11.60 -7.78 7.49
C ALA A 115 10.61 -8.84 8.01
N ARG A 116 9.41 -8.45 8.43
CA ARG A 116 8.38 -9.37 8.97
C ARG A 116 7.57 -10.08 7.88
N LEU A 117 7.34 -9.39 6.76
CA LEU A 117 6.39 -9.87 5.74
C LEU A 117 6.79 -11.20 5.07
N PRO A 118 8.08 -11.52 4.83
CA PRO A 118 8.46 -12.80 4.25
C PRO A 118 7.96 -14.01 5.03
N ALA A 119 7.98 -13.97 6.37
CA ALA A 119 7.50 -15.07 7.20
C ALA A 119 5.98 -15.30 7.08
N MET A 120 5.23 -14.29 6.67
CA MET A 120 3.77 -14.36 6.51
C MET A 120 3.35 -14.86 5.13
N LEU A 121 4.23 -14.81 4.13
CA LEU A 121 3.94 -15.26 2.77
C LEU A 121 3.83 -16.79 2.69
N ALA A 122 2.91 -17.28 1.90
CA ALA A 122 2.93 -18.65 1.40
C ALA A 122 4.20 -18.91 0.56
N SER A 123 4.55 -20.16 0.32
CA SER A 123 5.74 -20.53 -0.49
C SER A 123 5.70 -19.94 -1.91
N SER A 124 4.51 -19.86 -2.51
CA SER A 124 4.26 -19.23 -3.81
C SER A 124 3.71 -17.80 -3.71
N GLY A 125 3.57 -17.27 -2.49
CA GLY A 125 3.02 -15.94 -2.24
C GLY A 125 3.93 -14.81 -2.68
N ALA A 126 3.34 -13.63 -2.83
CA ALA A 126 4.08 -12.42 -3.18
C ALA A 126 3.61 -11.22 -2.35
N VAL A 127 4.57 -10.35 -2.02
CA VAL A 127 4.29 -9.00 -1.55
C VAL A 127 4.12 -8.08 -2.75
N HIS A 128 3.17 -7.16 -2.65
CA HIS A 128 2.90 -6.12 -3.61
C HIS A 128 2.91 -4.76 -2.92
N VAL A 129 3.82 -3.89 -3.31
CA VAL A 129 3.97 -2.55 -2.75
C VAL A 129 3.68 -1.52 -3.84
N LEU A 130 2.74 -0.63 -3.56
CA LEU A 130 2.49 0.55 -4.37
C LEU A 130 2.70 1.78 -3.50
N ASP A 131 3.60 2.66 -3.92
CA ASP A 131 3.87 3.84 -3.12
C ASP A 131 4.27 5.06 -3.96
N LEU A 132 4.26 6.20 -3.31
CA LEU A 132 4.59 7.50 -3.87
C LEU A 132 6.10 7.61 -4.12
N VAL A 133 6.47 8.08 -5.30
CA VAL A 133 7.87 8.40 -5.66
C VAL A 133 8.09 9.91 -5.54
N LEU A 134 9.14 10.31 -4.86
CA LEU A 134 9.64 11.69 -4.88
C LEU A 134 10.46 11.90 -6.16
N PRO A 135 9.98 12.67 -7.15
CA PRO A 135 10.74 12.94 -8.36
C PRO A 135 12.04 13.70 -8.09
N ASP A 136 13.12 13.42 -8.81
CA ASP A 136 14.41 14.08 -8.61
C ASP A 136 14.38 15.54 -9.10
N ARG A 137 13.65 15.81 -10.21
CA ARG A 137 13.54 17.14 -10.81
C ARG A 137 12.35 17.93 -10.26
N PRO A 138 12.47 19.27 -10.16
CA PRO A 138 11.32 20.13 -9.84
C PRO A 138 10.16 19.89 -10.79
N SER A 139 8.97 19.66 -10.22
CA SER A 139 7.74 19.38 -10.98
C SER A 139 6.51 19.52 -10.07
N VAL A 140 5.32 19.58 -10.66
CA VAL A 140 4.05 19.53 -9.90
C VAL A 140 3.99 18.27 -9.02
N ALA A 141 4.37 17.11 -9.58
CA ALA A 141 4.40 15.85 -8.86
C ALA A 141 5.37 15.89 -7.65
N ARG A 142 6.54 16.55 -7.79
CA ARG A 142 7.48 16.71 -6.69
C ARG A 142 6.92 17.63 -5.60
N TRP A 143 6.27 18.71 -6.00
CA TRP A 143 5.64 19.61 -5.05
C TRP A 143 4.53 18.90 -4.27
N ILE A 144 3.63 18.17 -4.96
CA ILE A 144 2.58 17.37 -4.32
C ILE A 144 3.21 16.34 -3.37
N ALA A 145 4.21 15.58 -3.82
CA ALA A 145 4.85 14.55 -3.02
C ALA A 145 5.48 15.08 -1.71
N ARG A 146 5.96 16.34 -1.71
CA ARG A 146 6.51 16.98 -0.52
C ARG A 146 5.45 17.55 0.44
N HIS A 147 4.23 17.75 -0.06
CA HIS A 147 3.11 18.31 0.72
C HIS A 147 2.00 17.27 0.92
N ASP A 148 2.25 16.02 0.53
CA ASP A 148 1.36 14.91 0.89
C ASP A 148 1.43 14.67 2.40
N ARG A 149 0.45 13.96 2.93
CA ARG A 149 0.36 13.63 4.37
C ARG A 149 1.48 12.71 4.87
N GLY A 150 2.22 12.09 3.96
CA GLY A 150 3.39 11.28 4.29
C GLY A 150 4.65 12.12 4.44
N ASP A 151 5.31 12.05 5.60
CA ASP A 151 6.50 12.83 5.90
C ASP A 151 7.78 12.29 5.24
N PHE A 152 7.71 11.09 4.64
CA PHE A 152 8.89 10.34 4.16
C PHE A 152 8.76 9.89 2.69
N PRO A 153 8.48 10.80 1.74
CA PRO A 153 8.48 10.45 0.33
C PRO A 153 9.91 10.12 -0.14
N ARG A 154 10.07 9.05 -0.91
CA ARG A 154 11.38 8.53 -1.33
C ARG A 154 11.54 8.52 -2.84
N PRO A 155 12.77 8.73 -3.36
CA PRO A 155 13.06 8.51 -4.78
C PRO A 155 12.98 7.02 -5.13
N ALA A 156 12.76 6.71 -6.41
CA ALA A 156 12.57 5.33 -6.89
C ALA A 156 13.74 4.40 -6.53
N GLY A 157 14.97 4.88 -6.61
CA GLY A 157 16.17 4.11 -6.24
C GLY A 157 16.15 3.68 -4.76
N ARG A 158 15.67 4.55 -3.86
CA ARG A 158 15.55 4.21 -2.43
C ARG A 158 14.46 3.17 -2.19
N TRP A 159 13.33 3.26 -2.89
CA TRP A 159 12.31 2.21 -2.84
C TRP A 159 12.85 0.86 -3.27
N LYS A 160 13.56 0.81 -4.40
CA LYS A 160 14.19 -0.43 -4.87
C LYS A 160 15.15 -1.01 -3.84
N GLU A 161 16.03 -0.18 -3.27
CA GLU A 161 17.00 -0.61 -2.25
C GLU A 161 16.30 -1.23 -1.03
N LEU A 162 15.34 -0.52 -0.42
CA LEU A 162 14.62 -1.00 0.76
C LEU A 162 13.89 -2.32 0.50
N LEU A 163 13.20 -2.43 -0.62
CA LEU A 163 12.38 -3.60 -0.94
C LEU A 163 13.23 -4.82 -1.30
N THR A 164 14.34 -4.64 -2.04
CA THR A 164 15.20 -5.76 -2.45
C THR A 164 16.09 -6.29 -1.34
N ARG A 165 16.18 -5.62 -0.19
CA ARG A 165 16.83 -6.20 1.02
C ARG A 165 16.05 -7.38 1.60
N HIS A 166 14.71 -7.35 1.46
CA HIS A 166 13.81 -8.29 2.13
C HIS A 166 13.12 -9.25 1.16
N PHE A 167 13.13 -8.95 -0.14
CA PHE A 167 12.40 -9.74 -1.14
C PHE A 167 13.21 -9.97 -2.39
N ARG A 168 13.05 -11.16 -2.97
CA ARG A 168 13.53 -11.44 -4.32
C ARG A 168 12.62 -10.72 -5.32
N LEU A 169 13.18 -9.77 -6.05
CA LEU A 169 12.46 -8.96 -7.03
C LEU A 169 11.82 -9.83 -8.13
N GLN A 170 10.53 -9.67 -8.33
CA GLN A 170 9.77 -10.28 -9.43
C GLN A 170 9.32 -9.24 -10.46
N HIS A 171 9.04 -8.01 -10.01
CA HIS A 171 8.60 -6.92 -10.88
C HIS A 171 8.86 -5.58 -10.20
N LEU A 172 9.23 -4.60 -11.01
CA LEU A 172 9.39 -3.20 -10.58
C LEU A 172 9.05 -2.30 -11.76
N GLU A 173 8.10 -1.40 -11.57
CA GLU A 173 7.77 -0.37 -12.56
C GLU A 173 7.44 0.95 -11.88
N GLU A 174 7.77 2.04 -12.56
CA GLU A 174 7.28 3.37 -12.23
C GLU A 174 6.17 3.74 -13.19
N TYR A 175 5.14 4.42 -12.69
CA TYR A 175 4.03 4.90 -13.51
C TYR A 175 3.52 6.24 -13.01
N GLU A 176 2.70 6.89 -13.83
CA GLU A 176 2.23 8.24 -13.56
C GLU A 176 0.71 8.29 -13.43
N LEU A 177 0.24 9.05 -12.45
CA LEU A 177 -1.15 9.44 -12.33
C LEU A 177 -1.30 10.87 -12.87
N ARG A 178 -2.04 11.01 -13.96
CA ARG A 178 -2.17 12.28 -14.68
C ARG A 178 -3.62 12.76 -14.69
N ALA A 179 -3.78 14.08 -14.63
CA ALA A 179 -5.05 14.77 -14.87
C ALA A 179 -4.80 15.96 -15.78
N ALA A 180 -5.68 16.19 -16.76
CA ALA A 180 -5.59 17.28 -17.72
C ALA A 180 -4.18 17.46 -18.34
N GLY A 181 -3.50 16.35 -18.65
CA GLY A 181 -2.17 16.37 -19.24
C GLY A 181 -1.02 16.57 -18.24
N VAL A 182 -1.31 16.91 -16.97
CA VAL A 182 -0.30 17.15 -15.93
C VAL A 182 -0.09 15.89 -15.11
N THR A 183 1.18 15.52 -14.87
CA THR A 183 1.53 14.46 -13.91
C THR A 183 1.37 14.99 -12.48
N LEU A 184 0.41 14.42 -11.75
CA LEU A 184 0.15 14.77 -10.36
C LEU A 184 0.95 13.91 -9.38
N TRP A 185 1.06 12.59 -9.65
CA TRP A 185 1.86 11.68 -8.85
C TRP A 185 2.71 10.78 -9.73
N ARG A 186 3.93 10.53 -9.29
CA ARG A 186 4.73 9.39 -9.74
C ARG A 186 4.64 8.31 -8.68
N MET A 187 4.41 7.10 -9.12
CA MET A 187 4.19 5.93 -8.30
C MET A 187 5.22 4.86 -8.65
N VAL A 188 5.54 4.03 -7.67
CA VAL A 188 6.26 2.77 -7.90
C VAL A 188 5.32 1.62 -7.60
N TYR A 189 5.38 0.58 -8.41
CA TYR A 189 4.82 -0.73 -8.12
C TYR A 189 5.94 -1.76 -8.08
N PHE A 190 6.04 -2.45 -6.97
CA PHE A 190 6.98 -3.55 -6.72
C PHE A 190 6.21 -4.83 -6.43
N ALA A 191 6.66 -5.95 -7.01
CA ALA A 191 6.25 -7.28 -6.58
C ALA A 191 7.48 -8.11 -6.25
N GLY A 192 7.46 -8.79 -5.10
CA GLY A 192 8.56 -9.61 -4.63
C GLY A 192 8.07 -10.91 -3.99
N ALA A 193 8.89 -11.94 -4.08
CA ALA A 193 8.70 -13.20 -3.38
C ALA A 193 9.64 -13.28 -2.15
N ARG A 194 9.48 -14.34 -1.36
CA ARG A 194 10.49 -14.69 -0.33
C ARG A 194 11.89 -14.68 -0.93
N PRO A 195 12.90 -14.29 -0.14
CA PRO A 195 14.31 -14.42 -0.53
C PRO A 195 14.69 -15.83 -0.95
#